data_dbf37bfd813ff55c57bd33608107da47
#
_entry.id   dbf37bfd813ff55c57bd33608107da47
#
_cell.length_a   1.000
_cell.length_b   1.000
_cell.length_c   1.000
_cell.angle_alpha   90.00
_cell.angle_beta   90.00
_cell.angle_gamma   90.00
#
_symmetry.space_group_name_H-M   'P 1'
#
loop_
_entity.id
_entity.type
_entity.pdbx_description
1 polymer ?
#
loop_
_entity_poly.entity_id
_entity_poly.type
_entity_poly.pdbx_seq_one_letter_code
_entity_poly.pdbx_strand_id
1 'polypeptide(L)'
;MARPDSAPAPRGRTPGTPARRSRWLLPTVAGILLILLSLGSWSLARSRQGSLLPAGHAMGEDAFTGVEMPHLHGLGFSADGRQLLVPAHNGLRVFADGAWQTPAVPAHDYMGFAATDDGFYSSGHPAPGTTLVNPLGLVKSTDGGATLQQLGFAGESDFHGMAVGYYTHAVYVLNPSPNTRLGTGLYYSLDDGATWRQSAAQGVTAAPMQLAVHPTDPQLVALATANGVLLSRDHGDSFAPIVTGQSVTAVAFSLDGTRLLLGSTSVSTYDLASTQLATLPAPALEGQDVISYIAMHPVRPDELALATLERHIYRSVDGGTTWMQLARAGVGIATP
;
A
#
# COMPACT_ATOMS: atom_id res chain seq x y z
N MET A 1 -5.65 21.62 -88.46
CA MET A 1 -4.74 22.45 -87.68
C MET A 1 -5.49 22.92 -86.46
N ALA A 2 -5.31 22.23 -85.34
CA ALA A 2 -5.89 22.64 -84.07
C ALA A 2 -4.71 22.50 -83.03
N ARG A 3 -4.47 23.60 -82.30
CA ARG A 3 -3.45 23.66 -81.26
C ARG A 3 -3.96 22.96 -79.99
N PRO A 4 -3.12 22.27 -79.21
CA PRO A 4 -3.54 21.68 -77.95
C PRO A 4 -3.52 22.68 -76.81
N ASP A 5 -4.55 22.62 -75.95
CA ASP A 5 -4.75 23.39 -74.75
C ASP A 5 -3.68 23.08 -73.67
N SER A 6 -3.18 24.16 -73.10
CA SER A 6 -2.23 24.11 -71.99
C SER A 6 -2.93 23.82 -70.66
N ALA A 7 -2.47 22.81 -69.93
CA ALA A 7 -2.88 22.46 -68.56
C ALA A 7 -2.39 23.50 -67.54
N PRO A 8 -3.17 23.84 -66.50
CA PRO A 8 -2.75 24.77 -65.44
C PRO A 8 -1.81 24.11 -64.44
N ALA A 9 -0.83 24.88 -63.96
CA ALA A 9 0.17 24.50 -62.96
C ALA A 9 -0.42 24.19 -61.56
N PRO A 10 0.19 23.31 -60.79
CA PRO A 10 -0.27 22.94 -59.45
C PRO A 10 -0.01 24.08 -58.43
N ARG A 11 -1.03 24.40 -57.67
CA ARG A 11 -0.95 25.37 -56.55
C ARG A 11 -0.09 24.83 -55.42
N GLY A 12 0.88 25.63 -54.96
CA GLY A 12 1.78 25.34 -53.86
C GLY A 12 1.02 25.08 -52.55
N ARG A 13 1.44 24.02 -51.88
CA ARG A 13 1.04 23.72 -50.51
C ARG A 13 1.82 24.64 -49.56
N THR A 14 1.11 25.40 -48.77
CA THR A 14 1.62 26.12 -47.61
C THR A 14 2.09 25.13 -46.54
N PRO A 15 3.24 25.34 -45.88
CA PRO A 15 3.71 24.48 -44.79
C PRO A 15 2.77 24.64 -43.58
N GLY A 16 2.17 23.55 -43.16
CA GLY A 16 1.40 23.45 -41.91
C GLY A 16 2.30 23.69 -40.71
N THR A 17 1.91 24.59 -39.84
CA THR A 17 2.51 24.82 -38.51
C THR A 17 2.57 23.53 -37.72
N PRO A 18 3.69 23.20 -37.08
CA PRO A 18 3.79 21.99 -36.25
C PRO A 18 2.90 22.13 -35.01
N ALA A 19 2.03 21.14 -34.79
CA ALA A 19 1.22 21.03 -33.59
C ALA A 19 2.10 21.06 -32.36
N ARG A 20 1.86 22.02 -31.49
CA ARG A 20 2.50 22.21 -30.20
C ARG A 20 2.17 20.98 -29.33
N ARG A 21 3.09 20.00 -29.22
CA ARG A 21 2.97 18.90 -28.25
C ARG A 21 2.98 19.53 -26.86
N SER A 22 1.85 19.48 -26.21
CA SER A 22 1.68 19.82 -24.81
C SER A 22 2.58 18.85 -23.99
N ARG A 23 3.69 19.36 -23.49
CA ARG A 23 4.50 18.68 -22.47
C ARG A 23 3.71 18.80 -21.16
N TRP A 24 2.98 17.76 -20.83
CA TRP A 24 2.44 17.60 -19.49
C TRP A 24 3.64 17.35 -18.55
N LEU A 25 3.99 18.37 -17.78
CA LEU A 25 4.87 18.24 -16.64
C LEU A 25 4.05 17.53 -15.56
N LEU A 26 4.25 16.22 -15.43
CA LEU A 26 3.85 15.48 -14.23
C LEU A 26 4.56 16.14 -13.04
N PRO A 27 3.86 16.52 -11.97
CA PRO A 27 4.53 16.93 -10.74
C PRO A 27 5.42 15.78 -10.29
N THR A 28 6.69 16.06 -10.15
CA THR A 28 7.71 15.09 -9.78
C THR A 28 7.33 14.40 -8.47
N VAL A 29 7.29 13.05 -8.51
CA VAL A 29 7.09 12.14 -7.38
C VAL A 29 8.10 12.38 -6.23
N ALA A 30 9.13 13.19 -6.45
CA ALA A 30 10.09 13.65 -5.45
C ALA A 30 9.46 14.34 -4.20
N GLY A 31 8.22 14.84 -4.28
CA GLY A 31 7.53 15.46 -3.16
C GLY A 31 7.10 14.49 -2.06
N ILE A 32 6.81 13.23 -2.38
CA ILE A 32 6.31 12.25 -1.39
C ILE A 32 7.46 11.68 -0.55
N LEU A 33 8.62 11.44 -1.15
CA LEU A 33 9.80 10.97 -0.40
C LEU A 33 10.28 12.02 0.61
N LEU A 34 10.14 13.33 0.32
CA LEU A 34 10.51 14.41 1.23
C LEU A 34 9.55 14.57 2.41
N ILE A 35 8.26 14.24 2.26
CA ILE A 35 7.29 14.28 3.37
C ILE A 35 7.56 13.14 4.35
N LEU A 36 7.90 11.94 3.88
CA LEU A 36 8.24 10.81 4.74
C LEU A 36 9.60 11.00 5.43
N LEU A 37 10.58 11.64 4.78
CA LEU A 37 11.89 11.93 5.37
C LEU A 37 11.86 13.14 6.33
N SER A 38 10.98 14.12 6.11
CA SER A 38 10.87 15.29 7.01
C SER A 38 10.13 14.97 8.31
N LEU A 39 9.23 13.97 8.34
CA LEU A 39 8.56 13.51 9.56
C LEU A 39 9.50 12.67 10.45
N GLY A 40 10.44 11.94 9.87
CA GLY A 40 11.46 11.17 10.62
C GLY A 40 12.46 12.03 11.40
N SER A 41 12.74 13.26 10.95
CA SER A 41 13.73 14.15 11.59
C SER A 41 13.19 14.93 12.79
N TRP A 42 11.88 15.05 12.94
CA TRP A 42 11.25 15.78 14.06
C TRP A 42 11.07 14.93 15.31
N SER A 43 11.09 13.63 15.21
CA SER A 43 10.93 12.71 16.35
C SER A 43 12.18 12.64 17.25
N LEU A 44 13.36 12.93 16.73
CA LEU A 44 14.63 12.85 17.48
C LEU A 44 14.89 14.04 18.41
N ALA A 45 14.17 15.16 18.29
CA ALA A 45 14.40 16.36 19.08
C ALA A 45 13.51 16.47 20.34
N ARG A 46 12.52 15.60 20.52
CA ARG A 46 11.55 15.69 21.63
C ARG A 46 11.75 14.73 22.81
N SER A 47 12.76 13.87 22.79
CA SER A 47 12.96 12.84 23.82
C SER A 47 13.66 13.32 25.12
N ARG A 48 13.77 14.64 25.37
CA ARG A 48 14.40 15.17 26.60
C ARG A 48 13.62 16.29 27.28
N GLN A 49 12.32 16.11 27.46
CA GLN A 49 11.61 16.93 28.49
C GLN A 49 10.67 15.98 29.25
N GLY A 50 11.13 15.58 30.43
CA GLY A 50 10.27 14.95 31.44
C GLY A 50 9.20 15.95 31.85
N SER A 51 7.95 15.75 31.47
CA SER A 51 6.81 16.47 32.03
C SER A 51 6.14 15.58 33.08
N LEU A 52 6.06 16.13 34.29
CA LEU A 52 5.23 15.60 35.36
C LEU A 52 3.77 15.56 34.90
N LEU A 53 3.21 14.35 34.76
CA LEU A 53 1.80 14.15 34.49
C LEU A 53 0.97 14.38 35.76
N PRO A 54 -0.22 15.02 35.67
CA PRO A 54 -1.14 15.07 36.79
C PRO A 54 -1.73 13.70 37.05
N ALA A 55 -1.75 13.28 38.30
CA ALA A 55 -2.38 12.05 38.77
C ALA A 55 -3.90 12.13 38.58
N GLY A 56 -4.46 11.21 37.81
CA GLY A 56 -5.91 11.07 37.73
C GLY A 56 -6.39 10.19 36.57
N HIS A 57 -6.53 8.95 36.81
CA HIS A 57 -7.29 7.81 36.28
C HIS A 57 -6.39 6.60 36.09
N ALA A 58 -6.50 5.64 37.01
CA ALA A 58 -5.92 4.32 36.87
C ALA A 58 -6.63 3.57 35.74
N MET A 59 -6.18 3.77 34.52
CA MET A 59 -6.29 2.80 33.45
C MET A 59 -5.26 1.72 33.80
N GLY A 60 -5.66 0.46 33.78
CA GLY A 60 -4.75 -0.64 34.05
C GLY A 60 -3.47 -0.45 33.24
N GLU A 61 -2.30 -0.56 33.87
CA GLU A 61 -1.02 -0.47 33.17
C GLU A 61 -1.01 -1.58 32.09
N ASP A 62 -1.09 -1.20 30.83
CA ASP A 62 -0.89 -2.12 29.72
C ASP A 62 0.51 -2.71 29.86
N ALA A 63 0.60 -4.01 30.09
CA ALA A 63 1.87 -4.69 30.15
C ALA A 63 2.45 -4.77 28.74
N PHE A 64 3.51 -4.00 28.47
CA PHE A 64 4.23 -4.09 27.19
C PHE A 64 5.04 -5.37 27.10
N THR A 65 5.03 -6.01 25.93
CA THR A 65 5.73 -7.29 25.68
C THR A 65 7.23 -7.12 25.39
N GLY A 66 7.70 -5.89 25.15
CA GLY A 66 9.05 -5.61 24.68
C GLY A 66 9.25 -5.91 23.17
N VAL A 67 8.23 -6.38 22.45
CA VAL A 67 8.31 -6.56 21.00
C VAL A 67 8.12 -5.20 20.32
N GLU A 68 9.17 -4.70 19.68
CA GLU A 68 9.22 -3.39 19.05
C GLU A 68 9.00 -3.48 17.53
N MET A 69 8.28 -2.49 17.00
CA MET A 69 7.96 -2.30 15.60
C MET A 69 8.21 -0.82 15.23
N PRO A 70 9.47 -0.44 14.93
CA PRO A 70 9.89 0.97 14.80
C PRO A 70 9.21 1.71 13.64
N HIS A 71 8.96 1.04 12.53
CA HIS A 71 8.18 1.49 11.38
C HIS A 71 7.35 0.33 10.88
N LEU A 72 6.12 0.60 10.42
CA LEU A 72 5.24 -0.41 9.82
C LEU A 72 5.21 -0.17 8.32
N HIS A 73 5.33 -1.25 7.55
CA HIS A 73 5.34 -1.20 6.09
C HIS A 73 4.24 -2.03 5.45
N GLY A 74 3.32 -2.52 6.26
CA GLY A 74 2.18 -3.33 5.84
C GLY A 74 1.45 -3.95 7.01
N LEU A 75 0.40 -4.66 6.69
CA LEU A 75 -0.40 -5.46 7.61
C LEU A 75 -1.08 -6.56 6.80
N GLY A 76 -1.10 -7.79 7.31
CA GLY A 76 -1.77 -8.90 6.63
C GLY A 76 -1.99 -10.07 7.56
N PHE A 77 -2.91 -10.95 7.21
CA PHE A 77 -3.04 -12.24 7.88
C PHE A 77 -2.30 -13.32 7.07
N SER A 78 -1.76 -14.32 7.75
CA SER A 78 -1.28 -15.54 7.10
C SER A 78 -2.43 -16.22 6.34
N ALA A 79 -2.11 -17.02 5.33
CA ALA A 79 -3.08 -17.70 4.47
C ALA A 79 -4.09 -18.55 5.26
N ASP A 80 -3.67 -19.17 6.37
CA ASP A 80 -4.53 -19.94 7.28
C ASP A 80 -5.26 -19.06 8.32
N GLY A 81 -4.99 -17.75 8.34
CA GLY A 81 -5.57 -16.79 9.27
C GLY A 81 -5.09 -16.86 10.71
N ARG A 82 -4.14 -17.74 11.04
CA ARG A 82 -3.70 -17.93 12.43
C ARG A 82 -2.80 -16.82 12.94
N GLN A 83 -2.16 -16.10 12.04
CA GLN A 83 -1.16 -15.09 12.36
C GLN A 83 -1.54 -13.75 11.73
N LEU A 84 -1.44 -12.67 12.51
CA LEU A 84 -1.38 -11.32 11.99
C LEU A 84 0.08 -10.97 11.74
N LEU A 85 0.41 -10.69 10.50
CA LEU A 85 1.76 -10.40 10.01
C LEU A 85 1.96 -8.89 9.98
N VAL A 86 3.03 -8.42 10.60
CA VAL A 86 3.38 -7.01 10.68
C VAL A 86 4.82 -6.83 10.22
N PRO A 87 5.04 -6.49 8.94
CA PRO A 87 6.36 -6.13 8.44
C PRO A 87 6.81 -4.80 9.05
N ALA A 88 7.99 -4.79 9.62
CA ALA A 88 8.60 -3.64 10.25
C ALA A 88 10.06 -3.51 9.84
N HIS A 89 10.66 -2.34 10.06
CA HIS A 89 12.07 -2.07 9.74
C HIS A 89 13.05 -3.09 10.33
N ASN A 90 12.70 -3.69 11.46
CA ASN A 90 13.51 -4.66 12.17
C ASN A 90 13.06 -6.12 11.94
N GLY A 91 12.35 -6.38 10.82
CA GLY A 91 11.87 -7.68 10.39
C GLY A 91 10.39 -7.91 10.66
N LEU A 92 9.91 -9.09 10.30
CA LEU A 92 8.53 -9.50 10.50
C LEU A 92 8.23 -9.64 11.98
N ARG A 93 7.09 -9.14 12.42
CA ARG A 93 6.49 -9.39 13.72
C ARG A 93 5.17 -10.11 13.52
N VAL A 94 4.83 -10.97 14.43
CA VAL A 94 3.66 -11.85 14.33
C VAL A 94 2.86 -11.76 15.62
N PHE A 95 1.55 -11.55 15.48
CA PHE A 95 0.62 -11.74 16.59
C PHE A 95 -0.16 -13.05 16.34
N ALA A 96 0.00 -14.01 17.24
CA ALA A 96 -0.62 -15.33 17.16
C ALA A 96 -0.91 -15.85 18.57
N ASP A 97 -2.00 -16.62 18.71
CA ASP A 97 -2.40 -17.25 19.99
C ASP A 97 -2.46 -16.25 21.16
N GLY A 98 -2.88 -15.01 20.89
CA GLY A 98 -2.97 -13.95 21.89
C GLY A 98 -1.65 -13.31 22.27
N ALA A 99 -0.54 -13.59 21.60
CA ALA A 99 0.76 -13.05 21.94
C ALA A 99 1.58 -12.54 20.76
N TRP A 100 2.39 -11.51 21.00
CA TRP A 100 3.39 -11.04 20.05
C TRP A 100 4.61 -11.96 20.02
N GLN A 101 5.10 -12.22 18.82
CA GLN A 101 6.24 -13.09 18.56
C GLN A 101 7.20 -12.41 17.57
N THR A 102 8.50 -12.69 17.76
CA THR A 102 9.54 -12.39 16.77
C THR A 102 9.93 -13.73 16.14
N PRO A 103 9.53 -14.00 14.88
CA PRO A 103 9.88 -15.27 14.22
C PRO A 103 11.40 -15.45 14.11
N ALA A 104 11.85 -16.69 14.21
CA ALA A 104 13.27 -17.05 14.03
C ALA A 104 13.64 -17.14 12.54
N VAL A 105 13.35 -16.07 11.78
CA VAL A 105 13.65 -15.91 10.35
C VAL A 105 14.55 -14.70 10.16
N PRO A 106 15.23 -14.55 8.99
CA PRO A 106 16.01 -13.35 8.71
C PRO A 106 15.18 -12.07 8.86
N ALA A 107 15.70 -11.11 9.61
CA ALA A 107 15.01 -9.85 9.89
C ALA A 107 15.17 -8.86 8.70
N HIS A 108 14.58 -9.22 7.54
CA HIS A 108 14.54 -8.34 6.38
C HIS A 108 13.67 -7.11 6.68
N ASP A 109 14.07 -5.97 6.12
CA ASP A 109 13.26 -4.76 6.12
C ASP A 109 12.30 -4.80 4.91
N TYR A 110 11.07 -5.23 5.16
CA TYR A 110 10.05 -5.40 4.14
C TYR A 110 9.31 -4.08 3.90
N MET A 111 9.69 -3.31 2.86
CA MET A 111 9.13 -2.00 2.57
C MET A 111 7.77 -2.04 1.84
N GLY A 112 7.64 -2.82 0.78
CA GLY A 112 6.37 -3.17 0.19
C GLY A 112 5.93 -4.54 0.69
N PHE A 113 4.64 -4.72 1.05
CA PHE A 113 4.14 -5.98 1.59
C PHE A 113 2.69 -6.22 1.19
N ALA A 114 2.39 -7.43 0.72
CA ALA A 114 1.04 -7.88 0.42
C ALA A 114 0.89 -9.37 0.75
N ALA A 115 0.01 -9.68 1.71
CA ALA A 115 -0.37 -11.06 2.02
C ALA A 115 -1.27 -11.65 0.92
N THR A 116 -1.11 -12.95 0.65
CA THR A 116 -1.86 -13.74 -0.31
C THR A 116 -2.33 -15.07 0.27
N ASP A 117 -3.10 -15.83 -0.48
CA ASP A 117 -3.64 -17.13 -0.06
C ASP A 117 -2.59 -18.24 0.05
N ASP A 118 -1.34 -17.98 -0.37
CA ASP A 118 -0.23 -18.93 -0.27
C ASP A 118 1.01 -18.37 0.46
N GLY A 119 0.94 -17.12 0.96
CA GLY A 119 2.07 -16.49 1.65
C GLY A 119 2.04 -14.97 1.57
N PHE A 120 3.13 -14.36 1.11
CA PHE A 120 3.19 -12.92 0.89
C PHE A 120 4.20 -12.55 -0.21
N TYR A 121 3.96 -11.40 -0.83
CA TYR A 121 4.93 -10.71 -1.69
C TYR A 121 5.48 -9.51 -0.95
N SER A 122 6.74 -9.18 -1.24
CA SER A 122 7.39 -8.03 -0.64
C SER A 122 8.47 -7.43 -1.53
N SER A 123 8.95 -6.28 -1.09
CA SER A 123 10.17 -5.62 -1.55
C SER A 123 10.92 -5.09 -0.33
N GLY A 124 12.07 -4.43 -0.52
CA GLY A 124 12.80 -3.79 0.58
C GLY A 124 14.27 -4.15 0.64
N HIS A 125 14.79 -4.34 1.87
CA HIS A 125 16.20 -4.52 2.10
C HIS A 125 16.51 -5.84 2.82
N PRO A 126 17.59 -6.53 2.41
CA PRO A 126 17.99 -7.79 3.04
C PRO A 126 18.50 -7.59 4.46
N ALA A 127 18.24 -8.57 5.32
CA ALA A 127 18.81 -8.61 6.66
C ALA A 127 20.35 -8.63 6.61
N PRO A 128 21.04 -7.97 7.55
CA PRO A 128 22.48 -8.03 7.65
C PRO A 128 22.99 -9.49 7.75
N GLY A 129 24.07 -9.79 7.04
CA GLY A 129 24.70 -11.13 7.04
C GLY A 129 24.05 -12.14 6.07
N THR A 130 23.00 -11.79 5.35
CA THR A 130 22.48 -12.60 4.24
C THR A 130 23.29 -12.38 2.96
N THR A 131 23.17 -13.29 2.00
CA THR A 131 23.84 -13.19 0.67
C THR A 131 22.93 -12.51 -0.37
N LEU A 132 21.77 -12.02 0.03
CA LEU A 132 20.83 -11.36 -0.86
C LEU A 132 21.32 -9.99 -1.29
N VAL A 133 20.98 -9.60 -2.51
CA VAL A 133 21.37 -8.28 -3.09
C VAL A 133 20.44 -7.20 -2.54
N ASN A 134 20.99 -6.02 -2.27
CA ASN A 134 20.25 -4.85 -1.79
C ASN A 134 20.04 -3.83 -2.93
N PRO A 135 18.80 -3.34 -3.19
CA PRO A 135 17.56 -3.77 -2.59
C PRO A 135 17.11 -5.17 -3.02
N LEU A 136 16.14 -5.75 -2.31
CA LEU A 136 15.60 -7.09 -2.59
C LEU A 136 14.94 -7.20 -3.97
N GLY A 137 14.47 -6.09 -4.54
CA GLY A 137 13.58 -6.15 -5.69
C GLY A 137 12.19 -6.70 -5.31
N LEU A 138 11.58 -7.47 -6.19
CA LEU A 138 10.33 -8.18 -5.92
C LEU A 138 10.64 -9.60 -5.44
N VAL A 139 10.11 -9.96 -4.29
CA VAL A 139 10.28 -11.28 -3.67
C VAL A 139 8.94 -11.87 -3.23
N LYS A 140 8.87 -13.20 -3.12
CA LYS A 140 7.74 -13.96 -2.57
C LYS A 140 8.23 -14.89 -1.47
N SER A 141 7.43 -15.08 -0.44
CA SER A 141 7.64 -16.12 0.59
C SER A 141 6.35 -16.90 0.80
N THR A 142 6.45 -18.23 0.88
CA THR A 142 5.35 -19.14 1.20
C THR A 142 5.56 -19.86 2.53
N ASP A 143 6.59 -19.47 3.29
CA ASP A 143 7.01 -20.11 4.56
C ASP A 143 7.20 -19.11 5.70
N GLY A 144 6.43 -17.99 5.65
CA GLY A 144 6.45 -16.99 6.71
C GLY A 144 7.74 -16.17 6.77
N GLY A 145 8.48 -16.05 5.67
CA GLY A 145 9.71 -15.28 5.57
C GLY A 145 10.98 -16.08 5.90
N ALA A 146 10.90 -17.40 6.08
CA ALA A 146 12.06 -18.25 6.28
C ALA A 146 12.94 -18.29 5.01
N THR A 147 12.29 -18.34 3.84
CA THR A 147 12.95 -18.21 2.53
C THR A 147 12.26 -17.18 1.66
N LEU A 148 13.04 -16.53 0.77
CA LEU A 148 12.55 -15.58 -0.22
C LEU A 148 12.87 -16.10 -1.62
N GLN A 149 11.83 -16.29 -2.41
CA GLN A 149 11.95 -16.51 -3.84
C GLN A 149 12.15 -15.16 -4.54
N GLN A 150 13.26 -15.00 -5.26
CA GLN A 150 13.53 -13.81 -6.06
C GLN A 150 12.69 -13.83 -7.35
N LEU A 151 11.86 -12.79 -7.56
CA LEU A 151 11.01 -12.68 -8.75
C LEU A 151 11.55 -11.65 -9.75
N GLY A 152 12.40 -10.72 -9.33
CA GLY A 152 13.05 -9.74 -10.21
C GLY A 152 13.52 -8.48 -9.50
N PHE A 153 14.25 -7.64 -10.21
CA PHE A 153 14.72 -6.31 -9.80
C PHE A 153 15.66 -6.27 -8.58
N ALA A 154 16.28 -7.40 -8.23
CA ALA A 154 17.29 -7.44 -7.17
C ALA A 154 18.44 -6.47 -7.47
N GLY A 155 18.79 -5.62 -6.52
CA GLY A 155 19.80 -4.57 -6.68
C GLY A 155 19.33 -3.34 -7.48
N GLU A 156 18.08 -3.31 -7.94
CA GLU A 156 17.59 -2.24 -8.81
C GLU A 156 16.43 -1.43 -8.20
N SER A 157 15.50 -2.09 -7.54
CA SER A 157 14.26 -1.43 -7.07
C SER A 157 13.85 -1.86 -5.69
N ASP A 158 13.33 -0.87 -4.97
CA ASP A 158 12.63 -1.01 -3.70
C ASP A 158 11.20 -0.48 -3.88
N PHE A 159 10.24 -1.40 -4.03
CA PHE A 159 8.86 -1.06 -4.34
C PHE A 159 8.05 -0.80 -3.05
N HIS A 160 8.07 0.43 -2.55
CA HIS A 160 7.23 0.85 -1.42
C HIS A 160 5.74 0.85 -1.77
N GLY A 161 5.38 1.33 -2.97
CA GLY A 161 4.01 1.32 -3.48
C GLY A 161 3.72 0.01 -4.20
N MET A 162 3.29 -1.03 -3.49
CA MET A 162 3.00 -2.34 -4.04
C MET A 162 1.68 -2.88 -3.49
N ALA A 163 0.92 -3.59 -4.33
CA ALA A 163 -0.21 -4.42 -3.92
C ALA A 163 -0.30 -5.66 -4.79
N VAL A 164 -0.91 -6.70 -4.25
CA VAL A 164 -1.10 -7.98 -4.95
C VAL A 164 -2.53 -8.46 -4.76
N GLY A 165 -3.13 -8.98 -5.82
CA GLY A 165 -4.44 -9.60 -5.75
C GLY A 165 -4.37 -10.90 -4.94
N TYR A 166 -5.19 -11.01 -3.88
CA TYR A 166 -5.09 -12.06 -2.87
C TYR A 166 -5.09 -13.48 -3.45
N TYR A 167 -6.00 -13.78 -4.38
CA TYR A 167 -6.11 -15.10 -5.04
C TYR A 167 -5.52 -15.11 -6.46
N THR A 168 -5.41 -13.94 -7.11
CA THR A 168 -4.92 -13.87 -8.50
C THR A 168 -3.42 -13.76 -8.60
N HIS A 169 -2.75 -13.35 -7.52
CA HIS A 169 -1.32 -13.02 -7.48
C HIS A 169 -0.90 -11.95 -8.50
N ALA A 170 -1.86 -11.20 -9.03
CA ALA A 170 -1.56 -10.06 -9.89
C ALA A 170 -0.82 -8.99 -9.08
N VAL A 171 0.41 -8.69 -9.47
CA VAL A 171 1.29 -7.73 -8.78
C VAL A 171 1.17 -6.36 -9.44
N TYR A 172 0.94 -5.34 -8.65
CA TYR A 172 0.95 -3.94 -9.06
C TYR A 172 2.01 -3.17 -8.31
N VAL A 173 2.80 -2.35 -9.01
CA VAL A 173 3.85 -1.51 -8.41
C VAL A 173 3.78 -0.08 -8.92
N LEU A 174 3.94 0.88 -8.02
CA LEU A 174 4.27 2.27 -8.35
C LEU A 174 5.79 2.38 -8.42
N ASN A 175 6.34 2.40 -9.63
CA ASN A 175 7.78 2.55 -9.83
C ASN A 175 8.17 4.03 -9.87
N PRO A 176 8.85 4.57 -8.83
CA PRO A 176 9.17 6.00 -8.76
C PRO A 176 10.35 6.40 -9.65
N SER A 177 11.23 5.46 -9.96
CA SER A 177 12.44 5.69 -10.73
C SER A 177 12.67 4.59 -11.75
N PRO A 178 13.14 4.90 -12.97
CA PRO A 178 13.43 3.88 -13.96
C PRO A 178 14.46 2.86 -13.46
N ASN A 179 14.24 1.59 -13.81
CA ASN A 179 15.19 0.49 -13.67
C ASN A 179 15.44 -0.17 -15.03
N THR A 180 16.07 -1.34 -15.08
CA THR A 180 16.43 -1.99 -16.36
C THR A 180 15.21 -2.42 -17.19
N ARG A 181 14.03 -2.60 -16.59
CA ARG A 181 12.81 -3.13 -17.24
C ARG A 181 11.63 -2.17 -17.23
N LEU A 182 11.53 -1.29 -16.22
CA LEU A 182 10.39 -0.41 -16.00
C LEU A 182 10.83 1.05 -16.03
N GLY A 183 10.03 1.90 -16.68
CA GLY A 183 10.11 3.35 -16.53
C GLY A 183 9.42 3.82 -15.24
N THR A 184 9.27 5.14 -15.08
CA THR A 184 8.45 5.69 -13.99
C THR A 184 6.95 5.49 -14.28
N GLY A 185 6.16 5.08 -13.27
CA GLY A 185 4.72 4.94 -13.40
C GLY A 185 4.13 3.74 -12.67
N LEU A 186 2.85 3.47 -12.96
CA LEU A 186 2.14 2.28 -12.50
C LEU A 186 2.40 1.14 -13.47
N TYR A 187 2.77 -0.01 -12.95
CA TYR A 187 3.00 -1.24 -13.72
C TYR A 187 2.30 -2.41 -13.06
N TYR A 188 1.95 -3.41 -13.87
CA TYR A 188 1.40 -4.66 -13.37
C TYR A 188 2.00 -5.88 -14.05
N SER A 189 1.95 -7.00 -13.34
CA SER A 189 2.30 -8.34 -13.79
C SER A 189 1.19 -9.30 -13.40
N LEU A 190 0.87 -10.25 -14.29
CA LEU A 190 -0.10 -11.32 -14.05
C LEU A 190 0.55 -12.71 -13.96
N ASP A 191 1.88 -12.75 -13.88
CA ASP A 191 2.72 -13.94 -13.97
C ASP A 191 3.93 -13.86 -13.03
N ASP A 192 3.69 -13.47 -11.77
CA ASP A 192 4.70 -13.39 -10.69
C ASP A 192 5.91 -12.51 -11.06
N GLY A 193 5.69 -11.43 -11.82
CA GLY A 193 6.76 -10.52 -12.21
C GLY A 193 7.62 -10.99 -13.40
N ALA A 194 7.23 -12.09 -14.09
CA ALA A 194 7.93 -12.55 -15.28
C ALA A 194 7.77 -11.57 -16.45
N THR A 195 6.55 -11.08 -16.69
CA THR A 195 6.28 -10.02 -17.66
C THR A 195 5.57 -8.83 -17.02
N TRP A 196 5.81 -7.63 -17.54
CA TRP A 196 5.28 -6.37 -17.00
C TRP A 196 4.61 -5.55 -18.09
N ARG A 197 3.51 -4.90 -17.73
CA ARG A 197 2.80 -3.92 -18.56
C ARG A 197 2.65 -2.62 -17.81
N GLN A 198 2.82 -1.51 -18.52
CA GLN A 198 2.59 -0.18 -17.97
C GLN A 198 1.10 0.15 -18.07
N SER A 199 0.50 0.58 -16.97
CA SER A 199 -0.83 1.17 -16.94
C SER A 199 -0.75 2.65 -17.35
N ALA A 200 -1.70 3.11 -18.13
CA ALA A 200 -1.70 4.51 -18.60
C ALA A 200 -2.08 5.50 -17.48
N ALA A 201 -2.69 5.05 -16.40
CA ALA A 201 -3.08 5.80 -15.20
C ALA A 201 -3.83 7.10 -15.51
N GLN A 202 -4.67 7.11 -16.56
CA GLN A 202 -5.48 8.26 -16.92
C GLN A 202 -6.47 8.58 -15.79
N GLY A 203 -6.67 9.87 -15.49
CA GLY A 203 -7.55 10.30 -14.40
C GLY A 203 -6.89 10.36 -13.02
N VAL A 204 -5.66 9.90 -12.85
CA VAL A 204 -4.89 10.06 -11.60
C VAL A 204 -4.33 11.48 -11.56
N THR A 205 -4.93 12.34 -10.73
CA THR A 205 -4.56 13.76 -10.59
C THR A 205 -3.85 14.09 -9.28
N ALA A 206 -3.87 13.17 -8.32
CA ALA A 206 -3.17 13.27 -7.04
C ALA A 206 -2.27 12.04 -6.83
N ALA A 207 -1.19 12.22 -6.11
CA ALA A 207 -0.28 11.14 -5.78
C ALA A 207 -1.02 10.06 -4.98
N PRO A 208 -0.94 8.78 -5.38
CA PRO A 208 -1.49 7.69 -4.60
C PRO A 208 -0.76 7.57 -3.25
N MET A 209 -1.51 7.42 -2.16
CA MET A 209 -1.01 7.11 -0.83
C MET A 209 -0.91 5.61 -0.63
N GLN A 210 -1.90 4.86 -1.15
CA GLN A 210 -1.93 3.40 -1.14
C GLN A 210 -2.67 2.89 -2.36
N LEU A 211 -2.35 1.66 -2.76
CA LEU A 211 -3.07 0.94 -3.81
C LEU A 211 -3.56 -0.41 -3.29
N ALA A 212 -4.67 -0.89 -3.84
CA ALA A 212 -5.23 -2.21 -3.57
C ALA A 212 -5.67 -2.87 -4.87
N VAL A 213 -5.50 -4.18 -4.95
CA VAL A 213 -5.94 -5.03 -6.07
C VAL A 213 -7.08 -5.91 -5.61
N HIS A 214 -8.11 -6.02 -6.44
CA HIS A 214 -9.25 -6.89 -6.13
C HIS A 214 -8.81 -8.35 -6.01
N PRO A 215 -9.33 -9.11 -5.03
CA PRO A 215 -8.81 -10.45 -4.72
C PRO A 215 -8.94 -11.46 -5.87
N THR A 216 -9.99 -11.37 -6.70
CA THR A 216 -10.31 -12.34 -7.74
C THR A 216 -10.37 -11.75 -9.16
N ASP A 217 -10.34 -10.42 -9.31
CA ASP A 217 -10.35 -9.74 -10.61
C ASP A 217 -9.16 -8.77 -10.72
N PRO A 218 -8.09 -9.14 -11.43
CA PRO A 218 -6.90 -8.31 -11.52
C PRO A 218 -7.11 -6.99 -12.28
N GLN A 219 -8.24 -6.80 -12.98
CA GLN A 219 -8.56 -5.54 -13.66
C GLN A 219 -8.99 -4.43 -12.70
N LEU A 220 -9.53 -4.82 -11.52
CA LEU A 220 -10.00 -3.86 -10.53
C LEU A 220 -8.86 -3.44 -9.60
N VAL A 221 -8.53 -2.15 -9.65
CA VAL A 221 -7.48 -1.54 -8.83
C VAL A 221 -8.01 -0.26 -8.20
N ALA A 222 -7.83 -0.10 -6.90
CA ALA A 222 -8.20 1.10 -6.17
C ALA A 222 -6.96 1.88 -5.74
N LEU A 223 -7.03 3.21 -5.80
CA LEU A 223 -6.01 4.13 -5.31
C LEU A 223 -6.61 5.02 -4.22
N ALA A 224 -6.04 4.99 -3.03
CA ALA A 224 -6.29 5.97 -1.99
C ALA A 224 -5.46 7.23 -2.24
N THR A 225 -6.06 8.40 -2.13
CA THR A 225 -5.42 9.69 -2.37
C THR A 225 -5.86 10.74 -1.34
N ALA A 226 -5.16 11.87 -1.31
CA ALA A 226 -5.57 13.03 -0.50
C ALA A 226 -6.96 13.59 -0.87
N ASN A 227 -7.49 13.26 -2.06
CA ASN A 227 -8.75 13.77 -2.56
C ASN A 227 -9.90 12.74 -2.55
N GLY A 228 -9.62 11.50 -2.11
CA GLY A 228 -10.58 10.41 -2.06
C GLY A 228 -10.02 9.11 -2.64
N VAL A 229 -10.91 8.30 -3.21
CA VAL A 229 -10.58 7.01 -3.81
C VAL A 229 -10.89 7.01 -5.29
N LEU A 230 -9.93 6.55 -6.07
CA LEU A 230 -10.07 6.30 -7.51
C LEU A 230 -10.15 4.78 -7.74
N LEU A 231 -11.01 4.36 -8.66
CA LEU A 231 -11.16 2.95 -9.06
C LEU A 231 -10.91 2.80 -10.55
N SER A 232 -10.08 1.84 -10.91
CA SER A 232 -9.89 1.33 -12.27
C SER A 232 -10.59 0.00 -12.44
N ARG A 233 -11.04 -0.28 -13.69
CA ARG A 233 -11.62 -1.56 -14.12
C ARG A 233 -10.95 -2.12 -15.37
N ASP A 234 -9.74 -1.62 -15.68
CA ASP A 234 -8.98 -1.91 -16.90
C ASP A 234 -7.46 -1.99 -16.62
N HIS A 235 -7.09 -2.65 -15.53
CA HIS A 235 -5.69 -2.82 -15.10
C HIS A 235 -4.95 -1.47 -14.82
N GLY A 236 -5.68 -0.42 -14.43
CA GLY A 236 -5.07 0.87 -14.12
C GLY A 236 -4.85 1.77 -15.34
N ASP A 237 -5.37 1.43 -16.53
CA ASP A 237 -5.29 2.30 -17.70
C ASP A 237 -6.12 3.56 -17.51
N SER A 238 -7.32 3.44 -16.95
CA SER A 238 -8.16 4.57 -16.57
C SER A 238 -8.69 4.45 -15.15
N PHE A 239 -8.78 5.59 -14.46
CA PHE A 239 -9.30 5.70 -13.11
C PHE A 239 -10.43 6.70 -13.04
N ALA A 240 -11.52 6.33 -12.37
CA ALA A 240 -12.63 7.20 -12.06
C ALA A 240 -12.78 7.40 -10.55
N PRO A 241 -13.13 8.60 -10.07
CA PRO A 241 -13.36 8.84 -8.65
C PRO A 241 -14.64 8.12 -8.19
N ILE A 242 -14.55 7.37 -7.10
CA ILE A 242 -15.69 6.70 -6.44
C ILE A 242 -16.00 7.30 -5.07
N VAL A 243 -15.01 7.92 -4.42
CA VAL A 243 -15.15 8.73 -3.20
C VAL A 243 -14.39 10.02 -3.42
N THR A 244 -14.97 11.16 -3.04
CA THR A 244 -14.38 12.50 -3.24
C THR A 244 -14.54 13.38 -1.99
N GLY A 245 -13.72 14.43 -1.91
CA GLY A 245 -13.86 15.48 -0.88
C GLY A 245 -13.31 15.11 0.50
N GLN A 246 -12.62 14.00 0.63
CA GLN A 246 -11.96 13.60 1.87
C GLN A 246 -10.63 12.90 1.57
N SER A 247 -9.67 13.01 2.46
CA SER A 247 -8.42 12.25 2.37
C SER A 247 -8.66 10.79 2.77
N VAL A 248 -8.14 9.86 2.00
CA VAL A 248 -8.12 8.43 2.31
C VAL A 248 -6.67 7.96 2.30
N THR A 249 -6.20 7.44 3.43
CA THR A 249 -4.80 7.06 3.65
C THR A 249 -4.57 5.56 3.51
N ALA A 250 -5.63 4.76 3.68
CA ALA A 250 -5.59 3.30 3.53
C ALA A 250 -6.77 2.80 2.71
N VAL A 251 -6.53 1.80 1.85
CA VAL A 251 -7.56 1.14 1.05
C VAL A 251 -7.28 -0.36 0.96
N ALA A 252 -8.32 -1.18 1.15
CA ALA A 252 -8.25 -2.63 0.97
C ALA A 252 -9.56 -3.14 0.37
N PHE A 253 -9.51 -4.13 -0.52
CA PHE A 253 -10.69 -4.88 -0.92
C PHE A 253 -11.05 -5.91 0.15
N SER A 254 -12.34 -6.13 0.38
CA SER A 254 -12.80 -7.32 1.08
C SER A 254 -12.44 -8.57 0.28
N LEU A 255 -12.14 -9.68 0.95
CA LEU A 255 -11.67 -10.89 0.26
C LEU A 255 -12.75 -11.58 -0.57
N ASP A 256 -14.04 -11.28 -0.31
CA ASP A 256 -15.16 -11.65 -1.19
C ASP A 256 -15.30 -10.72 -2.41
N GLY A 257 -14.49 -9.66 -2.49
CA GLY A 257 -14.48 -8.72 -3.60
C GLY A 257 -15.69 -7.77 -3.67
N THR A 258 -16.57 -7.76 -2.69
CA THR A 258 -17.84 -6.99 -2.79
C THR A 258 -17.70 -5.53 -2.39
N ARG A 259 -16.70 -5.18 -1.57
CA ARG A 259 -16.54 -3.84 -1.01
C ARG A 259 -15.07 -3.43 -0.84
N LEU A 260 -14.87 -2.13 -0.70
CA LEU A 260 -13.62 -1.53 -0.25
C LEU A 260 -13.75 -1.12 1.22
N LEU A 261 -12.70 -1.33 1.98
CA LEU A 261 -12.48 -0.72 3.28
C LEU A 261 -11.56 0.48 3.08
N LEU A 262 -11.94 1.60 3.67
CA LEU A 262 -11.26 2.89 3.54
C LEU A 262 -10.86 3.38 4.92
N GLY A 263 -9.60 3.74 5.06
CA GLY A 263 -9.03 4.29 6.29
C GLY A 263 -8.60 5.74 6.12
N SER A 264 -8.86 6.52 7.15
CA SER A 264 -8.35 7.88 7.36
C SER A 264 -8.24 8.11 8.88
N THR A 265 -8.86 9.16 9.42
CA THR A 265 -9.14 9.29 10.86
C THR A 265 -10.32 8.41 11.33
N SER A 266 -10.98 7.74 10.39
CA SER A 266 -12.11 6.84 10.60
C SER A 266 -12.04 5.66 9.63
N VAL A 267 -12.89 4.65 9.83
CA VAL A 267 -13.05 3.52 8.90
C VAL A 267 -14.38 3.66 8.18
N SER A 268 -14.38 3.42 6.88
CA SER A 268 -15.60 3.36 6.07
C SER A 268 -15.56 2.16 5.13
N THR A 269 -16.73 1.71 4.70
CA THR A 269 -16.87 0.72 3.64
C THR A 269 -17.56 1.35 2.43
N TYR A 270 -17.11 0.98 1.23
CA TYR A 270 -17.75 1.33 -0.02
C TYR A 270 -18.17 0.05 -0.74
N ASP A 271 -19.48 -0.16 -0.90
CA ASP A 271 -20.04 -1.31 -1.62
C ASP A 271 -19.95 -1.08 -3.12
N LEU A 272 -19.34 -2.03 -3.84
CA LEU A 272 -19.05 -1.90 -5.27
C LEU A 272 -20.29 -2.02 -6.15
N ALA A 273 -21.34 -2.71 -5.70
CA ALA A 273 -22.56 -2.92 -6.46
C ALA A 273 -23.57 -1.78 -6.25
N SER A 274 -23.82 -1.40 -5.00
CA SER A 274 -24.78 -0.34 -4.65
C SER A 274 -24.16 1.05 -4.67
N THR A 275 -22.84 1.17 -4.71
CA THR A 275 -22.06 2.42 -4.60
C THR A 275 -22.29 3.19 -3.28
N GLN A 276 -22.74 2.48 -2.25
CA GLN A 276 -23.02 3.08 -0.94
C GLN A 276 -21.74 3.16 -0.09
N LEU A 277 -21.54 4.34 0.50
CA LEU A 277 -20.49 4.58 1.49
C LEU A 277 -21.13 4.52 2.89
N ALA A 278 -20.58 3.71 3.77
CA ALA A 278 -21.02 3.56 5.16
C ALA A 278 -19.83 3.70 6.10
N THR A 279 -20.01 4.45 7.20
CA THR A 279 -18.98 4.56 8.25
C THR A 279 -19.11 3.40 9.22
N LEU A 280 -17.99 2.78 9.56
CA LEU A 280 -17.88 1.79 10.64
C LEU A 280 -17.40 2.47 11.92
N PRO A 281 -17.76 1.92 13.09
CA PRO A 281 -17.07 2.30 14.32
C PRO A 281 -15.57 2.08 14.16
N ALA A 282 -14.77 3.00 14.70
CA ALA A 282 -13.32 2.93 14.61
C ALA A 282 -12.72 3.13 16.01
N PRO A 283 -11.47 2.67 16.26
CA PRO A 283 -10.77 3.03 17.48
C PRO A 283 -10.64 4.55 17.55
N ALA A 284 -10.71 5.10 18.76
CA ALA A 284 -10.41 6.52 18.95
C ALA A 284 -8.92 6.75 18.68
N LEU A 285 -8.62 7.46 17.59
CA LEU A 285 -7.26 7.84 17.24
C LEU A 285 -6.89 9.16 17.95
N GLU A 286 -5.66 9.27 18.43
CA GLU A 286 -5.17 10.44 19.15
C GLU A 286 -4.53 11.45 18.19
N GLY A 287 -4.74 12.74 18.46
CA GLY A 287 -4.05 13.83 17.74
C GLY A 287 -4.36 13.87 16.25
N GLN A 288 -3.36 13.71 15.42
CA GLN A 288 -3.45 13.69 13.95
C GLN A 288 -3.16 12.30 13.36
N ASP A 289 -3.25 11.26 14.18
CA ASP A 289 -3.02 9.89 13.71
C ASP A 289 -4.05 9.46 12.67
N VAL A 290 -3.61 8.64 11.73
CA VAL A 290 -4.44 8.14 10.63
C VAL A 290 -4.19 6.66 10.41
N ILE A 291 -5.19 5.96 9.91
CA ILE A 291 -5.08 4.56 9.52
C ILE A 291 -4.20 4.46 8.27
N SER A 292 -3.12 3.69 8.35
CA SER A 292 -2.16 3.48 7.25
C SER A 292 -2.34 2.15 6.56
N TYR A 293 -2.83 1.12 7.29
CA TYR A 293 -3.02 -0.22 6.74
C TYR A 293 -4.28 -0.86 7.29
N ILE A 294 -4.96 -1.64 6.44
CA ILE A 294 -6.14 -2.43 6.78
C ILE A 294 -5.89 -3.86 6.29
N ALA A 295 -6.10 -4.85 7.15
CA ALA A 295 -6.05 -6.26 6.80
C ALA A 295 -7.36 -6.96 7.15
N MET A 296 -7.78 -7.89 6.30
CA MET A 296 -8.95 -8.74 6.53
C MET A 296 -8.52 -10.18 6.71
N HIS A 297 -9.16 -10.85 7.66
CA HIS A 297 -8.89 -12.25 7.93
C HIS A 297 -9.43 -13.15 6.81
N PRO A 298 -8.63 -14.12 6.30
CA PRO A 298 -9.01 -14.89 5.10
C PRO A 298 -10.22 -15.83 5.29
N VAL A 299 -10.48 -16.27 6.52
CA VAL A 299 -11.54 -17.25 6.82
C VAL A 299 -12.68 -16.65 7.62
N ARG A 300 -12.41 -15.61 8.41
CA ARG A 300 -13.41 -14.93 9.25
C ARG A 300 -13.67 -13.52 8.72
N PRO A 301 -14.72 -13.29 7.91
CA PRO A 301 -14.94 -12.02 7.24
C PRO A 301 -15.23 -10.84 8.19
N ASP A 302 -15.65 -11.13 9.42
CA ASP A 302 -15.88 -10.12 10.47
C ASP A 302 -14.61 -9.79 11.26
N GLU A 303 -13.48 -10.42 10.96
CA GLU A 303 -12.22 -10.11 11.60
C GLU A 303 -11.34 -9.21 10.74
N LEU A 304 -10.98 -8.07 11.32
CA LEU A 304 -10.18 -7.02 10.71
C LEU A 304 -9.01 -6.66 11.62
N ALA A 305 -7.94 -6.15 11.01
CA ALA A 305 -6.88 -5.46 11.73
C ALA A 305 -6.59 -4.11 11.06
N LEU A 306 -6.21 -3.13 11.87
CA LEU A 306 -5.79 -1.79 11.45
C LEU A 306 -4.42 -1.50 12.02
N ALA A 307 -3.61 -0.81 11.24
CA ALA A 307 -2.40 -0.16 11.73
C ALA A 307 -2.42 1.33 11.39
N THR A 308 -1.89 2.17 12.28
CA THR A 308 -1.89 3.62 12.12
C THR A 308 -0.49 4.17 11.84
N LEU A 309 -0.42 5.43 11.42
CA LEU A 309 0.84 6.13 11.16
C LEU A 309 1.70 6.23 12.43
N GLU A 310 1.08 6.44 13.59
CA GLU A 310 1.76 6.45 14.90
C GLU A 310 2.04 5.03 15.45
N ARG A 311 1.85 3.98 14.61
CA ARG A 311 2.16 2.57 14.89
C ARG A 311 1.31 1.97 16.03
N HIS A 312 0.06 2.40 16.13
CA HIS A 312 -0.95 1.67 16.88
C HIS A 312 -1.51 0.54 16.02
N ILE A 313 -1.73 -0.62 16.62
CA ILE A 313 -2.33 -1.76 15.93
C ILE A 313 -3.57 -2.16 16.70
N TYR A 314 -4.66 -2.34 15.97
CA TYR A 314 -5.97 -2.72 16.50
C TYR A 314 -6.50 -3.95 15.76
N ARG A 315 -7.28 -4.77 16.46
CA ARG A 315 -7.99 -5.92 15.91
C ARG A 315 -9.45 -5.86 16.33
N SER A 316 -10.33 -6.14 15.38
CA SER A 316 -11.75 -6.37 15.59
C SER A 316 -12.09 -7.79 15.18
N VAL A 317 -13.04 -8.43 15.87
CA VAL A 317 -13.57 -9.76 15.55
C VAL A 317 -15.08 -9.74 15.29
N ASP A 318 -15.67 -8.55 15.19
CA ASP A 318 -17.11 -8.30 15.10
C ASP A 318 -17.46 -7.27 14.01
N GLY A 319 -16.73 -7.29 12.90
CA GLY A 319 -16.97 -6.43 11.74
C GLY A 319 -16.62 -4.96 11.96
N GLY A 320 -15.72 -4.67 12.89
CA GLY A 320 -15.34 -3.30 13.23
C GLY A 320 -16.23 -2.62 14.27
N THR A 321 -17.12 -3.37 14.93
CA THR A 321 -17.98 -2.81 15.97
C THR A 321 -17.20 -2.48 17.24
N THR A 322 -16.30 -3.38 17.65
CA THR A 322 -15.38 -3.17 18.78
C THR A 322 -13.93 -3.44 18.37
N TRP A 323 -12.99 -2.81 19.04
CA TRP A 323 -11.58 -2.88 18.72
C TRP A 323 -10.73 -3.15 19.98
N MET A 324 -9.86 -4.13 19.88
CA MET A 324 -8.81 -4.41 20.86
C MET A 324 -7.50 -3.84 20.36
N GLN A 325 -6.81 -3.05 21.18
CA GLN A 325 -5.48 -2.54 20.87
C GLN A 325 -4.44 -3.64 21.13
N LEU A 326 -3.66 -3.97 20.10
CA LEU A 326 -2.59 -4.98 20.15
C LEU A 326 -1.20 -4.37 20.33
N ALA A 327 -1.00 -3.13 19.82
CA ALA A 327 0.26 -2.40 19.98
C ALA A 327 -0.01 -0.90 20.14
N ARG A 328 0.84 -0.25 20.91
CA ARG A 328 0.82 1.21 21.13
C ARG A 328 2.17 1.79 20.77
N ALA A 329 2.17 2.81 19.88
CA ALA A 329 3.37 3.52 19.43
C ALA A 329 4.51 2.57 18.97
N GLY A 330 4.14 1.46 18.33
CA GLY A 330 5.08 0.46 17.84
C GLY A 330 5.61 -0.51 18.88
N VAL A 331 4.98 -0.61 20.05
CA VAL A 331 5.33 -1.60 21.07
C VAL A 331 4.13 -2.52 21.32
N GLY A 332 4.36 -3.81 21.25
CA GLY A 332 3.33 -4.82 21.48
C GLY A 332 2.78 -4.79 22.92
N ILE A 333 1.46 -4.93 23.05
CA ILE A 333 0.74 -5.01 24.32
C ILE A 333 0.47 -6.50 24.62
N ALA A 334 0.66 -6.91 25.88
CA ALA A 334 0.23 -8.23 26.34
C ALA A 334 -1.31 -8.25 26.38
N THR A 335 -1.90 -9.24 25.72
CA THR A 335 -3.34 -9.46 25.82
C THR A 335 -3.65 -10.28 27.07
N PRO A 336 -4.75 -9.98 27.74
CA PRO A 336 -5.13 -10.68 28.98
C PRO A 336 -5.45 -12.17 28.78
#